data_4567b75dd2ec3f78b879fcd82b0a7e82
#
_entry.id   4567b75dd2ec3f78b879fcd82b0a7e82
#
_cell.length_a   1.000
_cell.length_b   1.000
_cell.length_c   1.000
_cell.angle_alpha   90.00
_cell.angle_beta   90.00
_cell.angle_gamma   90.00
#
_symmetry.space_group_name_H-M   'P 1'
#
loop_
_entity.id
_entity.type
_entity.pdbx_description
1 polymer ?
#
loop_
_entity_poly.entity_id
_entity_poly.type
_entity_poly.pdbx_seq_one_letter_code
_entity_poly.pdbx_strand_id
1 'polypeptide(L)'
;MTLAGLAFVGYAVVFFVLNFTGAFLELGIGPDEVDKGKTEIEAFSPQLYHYISHLHITISGFIAAAGLAVAGLSWYGVRRGERWAFATAVIVPFVGLAVALPAHYPWGLATLGHLGPVYVAALIFLAGAVAAYSGLRTASVPR
;
A
#
# COMPACT_ATOMS: atom_id res chain seq x y z
N MET A 1 -8.73 6.25 -9.32
CA MET A 1 -7.86 6.75 -8.25
C MET A 1 -8.51 6.67 -6.86
N THR A 2 -9.68 7.23 -6.60
CA THR A 2 -10.32 7.16 -5.26
C THR A 2 -10.48 5.73 -4.75
N LEU A 3 -11.01 4.81 -5.58
CA LEU A 3 -11.14 3.39 -5.22
C LEU A 3 -9.79 2.73 -4.88
N ALA A 4 -8.74 3.08 -5.60
CA ALA A 4 -7.40 2.57 -5.31
C ALA A 4 -6.89 3.09 -3.95
N GLY A 5 -7.12 4.36 -3.63
CA GLY A 5 -6.82 4.91 -2.30
C GLY A 5 -7.56 4.18 -1.18
N LEU A 6 -8.86 3.90 -1.39
CA LEU A 6 -9.64 3.11 -0.43
C LEU A 6 -9.16 1.65 -0.33
N ALA A 7 -8.69 1.06 -1.43
CA ALA A 7 -8.08 -0.29 -1.40
C ALA A 7 -6.79 -0.32 -0.56
N PHE A 8 -5.95 0.72 -0.62
CA PHE A 8 -4.79 0.85 0.27
C PHE A 8 -5.20 0.94 1.74
N VAL A 9 -6.27 1.68 2.05
CA VAL A 9 -6.80 1.72 3.43
C VAL A 9 -7.26 0.33 3.87
N GLY A 10 -8.00 -0.37 3.01
CA GLY A 10 -8.44 -1.75 3.28
C GLY A 10 -7.27 -2.70 3.51
N TYR A 11 -6.23 -2.62 2.67
CA TYR A 11 -5.01 -3.41 2.84
C TYR A 11 -4.32 -3.09 4.19
N ALA A 12 -4.21 -1.81 4.55
CA ALA A 12 -3.62 -1.39 5.81
C ALA A 12 -4.39 -1.94 7.04
N VAL A 13 -5.73 -1.98 6.96
CA VAL A 13 -6.56 -2.58 8.01
C VAL A 13 -6.31 -4.08 8.12
N VAL A 14 -6.25 -4.81 7.00
CA VAL A 14 -5.92 -6.23 6.99
C VAL A 14 -4.53 -6.46 7.59
N PHE A 15 -3.54 -5.70 7.17
CA PHE A 15 -2.17 -5.78 7.65
C PHE A 15 -2.08 -5.53 9.17
N PHE A 16 -2.78 -4.51 9.66
CA PHE A 16 -2.88 -4.21 11.09
C PHE A 16 -3.53 -5.36 11.88
N VAL A 17 -4.65 -5.90 11.39
CA VAL A 17 -5.37 -6.98 12.08
C VAL A 17 -4.55 -8.27 12.10
N LEU A 18 -3.87 -8.62 11.01
CA LEU A 18 -3.02 -9.81 10.93
C LEU A 18 -1.85 -9.77 11.92
N ASN A 19 -1.37 -8.59 12.30
CA ASN A 19 -0.36 -8.45 13.35
C ASN A 19 -0.80 -9.06 14.69
N PHE A 20 -2.10 -9.09 14.97
CA PHE A 20 -2.65 -9.62 16.23
C PHE A 20 -3.28 -11.01 16.10
N THR A 21 -3.79 -11.36 14.93
CA THR A 21 -4.62 -12.55 14.71
C THR A 21 -4.02 -13.59 13.79
N GLY A 22 -3.08 -13.22 12.91
CA GLY A 22 -2.48 -14.11 11.92
C GLY A 22 -1.41 -15.04 12.49
N ALA A 23 -1.12 -16.11 11.74
CA ALA A 23 0.01 -16.99 12.03
C ALA A 23 1.35 -16.26 11.88
N PHE A 24 1.42 -15.33 10.95
CA PHE A 24 2.50 -14.38 10.77
C PHE A 24 1.98 -12.96 10.50
N LEU A 25 2.90 -12.02 10.32
CA LEU A 25 2.64 -10.59 10.42
C LEU A 25 2.10 -9.99 9.14
N GLU A 26 2.39 -10.57 7.97
CA GLU A 26 2.03 -10.04 6.67
C GLU A 26 1.13 -10.98 5.87
N LEU A 27 0.34 -10.40 4.98
CA LEU A 27 -0.47 -11.18 4.05
C LEU A 27 0.43 -11.91 3.05
N GLY A 28 0.31 -13.25 2.99
CA GLY A 28 1.08 -14.07 2.05
C GLY A 28 2.57 -14.23 2.38
N ILE A 29 2.98 -13.88 3.60
CA ILE A 29 4.29 -14.20 4.18
C ILE A 29 4.06 -15.02 5.45
N GLY A 30 4.72 -16.17 5.51
CA GLY A 30 4.60 -17.12 6.61
C GLY A 30 5.91 -17.83 6.92
N PRO A 31 5.88 -18.89 7.74
CA PRO A 31 7.06 -19.68 8.08
C PRO A 31 7.80 -20.27 6.89
N ASP A 32 7.10 -20.51 5.77
CA ASP A 32 7.70 -21.05 4.54
C ASP A 32 8.65 -20.03 3.86
N GLU A 33 8.42 -18.73 4.04
CA GLU A 33 9.24 -17.66 3.48
C GLU A 33 10.33 -17.16 4.44
N VAL A 34 10.09 -17.27 5.76
CA VAL A 34 10.97 -16.65 6.78
C VAL A 34 11.49 -17.63 7.83
N ASP A 35 11.33 -18.93 7.61
CA ASP A 35 11.80 -20.07 8.45
C ASP A 35 11.21 -20.11 9.85
N LYS A 36 10.66 -19.04 10.37
CA LYS A 36 10.13 -18.95 11.73
C LYS A 36 8.77 -18.24 11.74
N GLY A 37 7.86 -18.83 12.49
CA GLY A 37 6.59 -18.20 12.76
C GLY A 37 6.66 -17.25 13.97
N LYS A 38 5.51 -16.67 14.24
CA LYS A 38 5.33 -15.69 15.33
C LYS A 38 5.73 -16.26 16.70
N THR A 39 5.31 -17.48 16.99
CA THR A 39 5.57 -18.17 18.27
C THR A 39 7.05 -18.45 18.48
N GLU A 40 7.77 -18.88 17.42
CA GLU A 40 9.19 -19.16 17.51
C GLU A 40 10.01 -17.86 17.67
N ILE A 41 9.60 -16.78 17.02
CA ILE A 41 10.25 -15.46 17.17
C ILE A 41 10.05 -14.96 18.60
N GLU A 42 8.83 -15.06 19.14
CA GLU A 42 8.53 -14.65 20.51
C GLU A 42 9.28 -15.49 21.56
N ALA A 43 9.36 -16.81 21.35
CA ALA A 43 10.13 -17.69 22.22
C ALA A 43 11.63 -17.43 22.17
N PHE A 44 12.17 -17.05 21.00
CA PHE A 44 13.57 -16.70 20.83
C PHE A 44 13.91 -15.35 21.51
N SER A 45 13.09 -14.34 21.30
CA SER A 45 13.25 -13.02 21.90
C SER A 45 11.93 -12.25 21.89
N PRO A 46 11.25 -12.12 23.02
CA PRO A 46 10.03 -11.31 23.13
C PRO A 46 10.24 -9.86 22.68
N GLN A 47 11.43 -9.30 22.95
CA GLN A 47 11.76 -7.93 22.56
C GLN A 47 11.87 -7.79 21.03
N LEU A 48 12.46 -8.77 20.33
CA LEU A 48 12.53 -8.79 18.88
C LEU A 48 11.12 -8.90 18.28
N TYR A 49 10.29 -9.79 18.83
CA TYR A 49 8.90 -9.91 18.42
C TYR A 49 8.14 -8.59 18.57
N HIS A 50 8.25 -7.93 19.72
CA HIS A 50 7.61 -6.62 19.96
C HIS A 50 8.13 -5.55 19.00
N TYR A 51 9.42 -5.56 18.67
CA TYR A 51 10.00 -4.62 17.70
C TYR A 51 9.45 -4.84 16.29
N ILE A 52 9.38 -6.08 15.82
CA ILE A 52 8.78 -6.42 14.52
C ILE A 52 7.31 -6.01 14.49
N SER A 53 6.55 -6.36 15.53
CA SER A 53 5.14 -5.98 15.66
C SER A 53 4.95 -4.46 15.63
N HIS A 54 5.79 -3.70 16.33
CA HIS A 54 5.79 -2.25 16.29
C HIS A 54 6.00 -1.70 14.88
N LEU A 55 6.96 -2.25 14.12
CA LEU A 55 7.20 -1.84 12.74
C LEU A 55 5.98 -2.10 11.85
N HIS A 56 5.33 -3.26 11.99
CA HIS A 56 4.13 -3.60 11.22
C HIS A 56 2.95 -2.67 11.54
N ILE A 57 2.71 -2.37 12.81
CA ILE A 57 1.69 -1.40 13.23
C ILE A 57 1.98 -0.01 12.63
N THR A 58 3.23 0.42 12.69
CA THR A 58 3.65 1.72 12.16
C THR A 58 3.48 1.79 10.64
N ILE A 59 3.92 0.76 9.91
CA ILE A 59 3.79 0.67 8.46
C ILE A 59 2.31 0.67 8.06
N SER A 60 1.45 -0.10 8.76
CA SER A 60 0.01 -0.11 8.48
C SER A 60 -0.61 1.28 8.59
N GLY A 61 -0.20 2.06 9.60
CA GLY A 61 -0.62 3.46 9.77
C GLY A 61 -0.20 4.35 8.60
N PHE A 62 1.03 4.22 8.11
CA PHE A 62 1.51 4.99 6.96
C PHE A 62 0.82 4.59 5.66
N ILE A 63 0.56 3.29 5.44
CA ILE A 63 -0.20 2.82 4.26
C ILE A 63 -1.63 3.38 4.30
N ALA A 64 -2.29 3.36 5.47
CA ALA A 64 -3.62 3.93 5.63
C ALA A 64 -3.63 5.45 5.34
N ALA A 65 -2.66 6.18 5.89
CA ALA A 65 -2.53 7.63 5.67
C ALA A 65 -2.31 7.96 4.19
N ALA A 66 -1.44 7.22 3.49
CA ALA A 66 -1.21 7.36 2.05
C ALA A 66 -2.50 7.06 1.26
N GLY A 67 -3.22 6.00 1.61
CA GLY A 67 -4.49 5.63 1.00
C GLY A 67 -5.55 6.72 1.16
N LEU A 68 -5.70 7.28 2.36
CA LEU A 68 -6.61 8.40 2.64
C LEU A 68 -6.21 9.66 1.86
N ALA A 69 -4.91 9.98 1.77
CA ALA A 69 -4.41 11.10 1.00
C ALA A 69 -4.76 10.95 -0.49
N VAL A 70 -4.50 9.78 -1.09
CA VAL A 70 -4.85 9.49 -2.49
C VAL A 70 -6.36 9.57 -2.71
N ALA A 71 -7.16 8.98 -1.84
CA ALA A 71 -8.62 9.01 -1.93
C ALA A 71 -9.16 10.44 -1.83
N GLY A 72 -8.70 11.22 -0.84
CA GLY A 72 -9.12 12.60 -0.62
C GLY A 72 -8.71 13.53 -1.76
N LEU A 73 -7.44 13.49 -2.19
CA LEU A 73 -6.95 14.28 -3.32
C LEU A 73 -7.72 13.96 -4.61
N SER A 74 -8.00 12.67 -4.84
CA SER A 74 -8.75 12.23 -6.03
C SER A 74 -10.20 12.71 -5.97
N TRP A 75 -10.86 12.58 -4.83
CA TRP A 75 -12.26 12.94 -4.67
C TRP A 75 -12.50 14.46 -4.67
N TYR A 76 -11.69 15.22 -3.94
CA TYR A 76 -11.91 16.64 -3.77
C TYR A 76 -11.14 17.51 -4.78
N GLY A 77 -9.92 17.11 -5.17
CA GLY A 77 -9.05 17.89 -6.05
C GLY A 77 -9.15 17.45 -7.52
N VAL A 78 -8.82 16.22 -7.83
CA VAL A 78 -8.76 15.72 -9.22
C VAL A 78 -10.12 15.87 -9.93
N ARG A 79 -11.22 15.56 -9.25
CA ARG A 79 -12.58 15.74 -9.78
C ARG A 79 -12.93 17.20 -10.10
N ARG A 80 -12.27 18.16 -9.48
CA ARG A 80 -12.42 19.60 -9.75
C ARG A 80 -11.45 20.12 -10.80
N GLY A 81 -10.62 19.26 -11.39
CA GLY A 81 -9.65 19.64 -12.41
C GLY A 81 -8.32 20.16 -11.85
N GLU A 82 -8.08 20.01 -10.55
CA GLU A 82 -6.86 20.50 -9.87
C GLU A 82 -5.65 19.65 -10.23
N ARG A 83 -4.77 20.18 -11.09
CA ARG A 83 -3.56 19.48 -11.56
C ARG A 83 -2.57 19.15 -10.44
N TRP A 84 -2.43 20.04 -9.46
CA TRP A 84 -1.57 19.79 -8.30
C TRP A 84 -2.05 18.59 -7.49
N ALA A 85 -3.36 18.46 -7.30
CA ALA A 85 -3.95 17.32 -6.58
C ALA A 85 -3.72 16.02 -7.33
N PHE A 86 -3.82 16.03 -8.67
CA PHE A 86 -3.48 14.88 -9.51
C PHE A 86 -2.01 14.50 -9.35
N ALA A 87 -1.08 15.46 -9.49
CA ALA A 87 0.35 15.20 -9.36
C ALA A 87 0.69 14.60 -7.99
N THR A 88 0.16 15.19 -6.90
CA THR A 88 0.39 14.68 -5.54
C THR A 88 -0.21 13.29 -5.35
N ALA A 89 -1.42 13.04 -5.83
CA ALA A 89 -2.06 11.72 -5.74
C ALA A 89 -1.31 10.63 -6.50
N VAL A 90 -0.55 10.98 -7.55
CA VAL A 90 0.32 10.04 -8.29
C VAL A 90 1.65 9.85 -7.58
N ILE A 91 2.28 10.92 -7.10
CA ILE A 91 3.61 10.86 -6.48
C ILE A 91 3.59 10.04 -5.18
N VAL A 92 2.56 10.20 -4.34
CA VAL A 92 2.48 9.54 -3.02
C VAL A 92 2.63 8.02 -3.12
N PRO A 93 1.79 7.26 -3.87
CA PRO A 93 1.94 5.81 -3.97
C PRO A 93 3.18 5.41 -4.77
N PHE A 94 3.60 6.22 -5.76
CA PHE A 94 4.78 5.93 -6.55
C PHE A 94 6.05 5.89 -5.68
N VAL A 95 6.24 6.87 -4.80
CA VAL A 95 7.39 6.92 -3.89
C VAL A 95 7.36 5.74 -2.94
N GLY A 96 6.20 5.42 -2.35
CA GLY A 96 6.07 4.28 -1.45
C GLY A 96 6.44 2.96 -2.13
N LEU A 97 5.89 2.70 -3.31
CA LEU A 97 6.15 1.46 -4.06
C LEU A 97 7.60 1.40 -4.59
N ALA A 98 8.16 2.51 -5.06
CA ALA A 98 9.53 2.56 -5.57
C ALA A 98 10.57 2.23 -4.50
N VAL A 99 10.28 2.54 -3.24
CA VAL A 99 11.15 2.21 -2.10
C VAL A 99 10.88 0.78 -1.61
N ALA A 100 9.62 0.40 -1.46
CA ALA A 100 9.26 -0.87 -0.84
C ALA A 100 9.46 -2.08 -1.77
N LEU A 101 8.98 -2.02 -3.02
CA LEU A 101 8.97 -3.19 -3.91
C LEU A 101 10.35 -3.80 -4.20
N PRO A 102 11.42 -3.02 -4.46
CA PRO A 102 12.72 -3.61 -4.80
C PRO A 102 13.28 -4.54 -3.74
N ALA A 103 13.00 -4.29 -2.47
CA ALA A 103 13.51 -5.09 -1.36
C ALA A 103 12.90 -6.51 -1.31
N HIS A 104 11.71 -6.71 -1.83
CA HIS A 104 11.03 -8.01 -1.81
C HIS A 104 11.75 -9.08 -2.64
N TYR A 105 12.37 -8.69 -3.76
CA TYR A 105 12.96 -9.64 -4.70
C TYR A 105 14.23 -10.32 -4.18
N PRO A 106 15.25 -9.60 -3.69
CA PRO A 106 16.47 -10.23 -3.20
C PRO A 106 16.27 -11.03 -1.90
N TRP A 107 15.18 -10.77 -1.17
CA TRP A 107 14.90 -11.45 0.10
C TRP A 107 13.88 -12.59 -0.02
N GLY A 108 13.46 -12.94 -1.24
CA GLY A 108 12.52 -14.03 -1.47
C GLY A 108 11.07 -13.74 -1.05
N LEU A 109 10.74 -12.49 -0.74
CA LEU A 109 9.42 -12.09 -0.26
C LEU A 109 8.45 -11.71 -1.40
N ALA A 110 8.89 -11.78 -2.67
CA ALA A 110 8.08 -11.46 -3.84
C ALA A 110 7.11 -12.58 -4.21
N THR A 111 6.36 -13.11 -3.24
CA THR A 111 5.37 -14.15 -3.49
C THR A 111 4.09 -13.58 -4.13
N LEU A 112 3.37 -14.41 -4.87
CA LEU A 112 2.09 -13.99 -5.46
C LEU A 112 1.04 -13.69 -4.38
N GLY A 113 1.07 -14.40 -3.26
CA GLY A 113 0.19 -14.16 -2.12
C GLY A 113 0.42 -12.80 -1.48
N HIS A 114 1.68 -12.36 -1.43
CA HIS A 114 2.07 -11.09 -0.82
C HIS A 114 1.92 -9.91 -1.78
N LEU A 115 2.57 -9.97 -2.95
CA LEU A 115 2.58 -8.85 -3.91
C LEU A 115 1.38 -8.83 -4.88
N GLY A 116 0.65 -9.94 -5.04
CA GLY A 116 -0.50 -10.01 -5.95
C GLY A 116 -1.54 -8.91 -5.69
N PRO A 117 -2.04 -8.74 -4.46
CA PRO A 117 -2.96 -7.65 -4.12
C PRO A 117 -2.40 -6.26 -4.39
N VAL A 118 -1.10 -6.06 -4.17
CA VAL A 118 -0.41 -4.78 -4.44
C VAL A 118 -0.38 -4.48 -5.93
N TYR A 119 -0.08 -5.48 -6.78
CA TYR A 119 -0.10 -5.31 -8.23
C TYR A 119 -1.50 -5.02 -8.78
N VAL A 120 -2.52 -5.71 -8.26
CA VAL A 120 -3.91 -5.44 -8.66
C VAL A 120 -4.29 -4.00 -8.28
N ALA A 121 -3.98 -3.56 -7.08
CA ALA A 121 -4.24 -2.18 -6.65
C ALA A 121 -3.47 -1.17 -7.51
N ALA A 122 -2.21 -1.44 -7.87
CA ALA A 122 -1.42 -0.60 -8.74
C ALA A 122 -2.01 -0.49 -10.16
N LEU A 123 -2.51 -1.60 -10.73
CA LEU A 123 -3.18 -1.59 -12.04
C LEU A 123 -4.46 -0.75 -12.02
N ILE A 124 -5.30 -0.92 -11.00
CA ILE A 124 -6.52 -0.12 -10.80
C ILE A 124 -6.16 1.37 -10.67
N PHE A 125 -5.10 1.66 -9.91
CA PHE A 125 -4.61 3.02 -9.74
C PHE A 125 -4.14 3.63 -11.06
N LEU A 126 -3.31 2.92 -11.82
CA LEU A 126 -2.79 3.37 -13.12
C LEU A 126 -3.92 3.63 -14.12
N ALA A 127 -4.89 2.73 -14.23
CA ALA A 127 -6.06 2.93 -15.07
C ALA A 127 -6.84 4.20 -14.67
N GLY A 128 -7.05 4.39 -13.37
CA GLY A 128 -7.68 5.60 -12.82
C GLY A 128 -6.87 6.89 -13.06
N ALA A 129 -5.53 6.81 -13.00
CA ALA A 129 -4.64 7.94 -13.27
C ALA A 129 -4.66 8.33 -14.76
N VAL A 130 -4.62 7.36 -15.67
CA VAL A 130 -4.72 7.61 -17.12
C VAL A 130 -6.06 8.26 -17.47
N ALA A 131 -7.16 7.74 -16.94
CA ALA A 131 -8.50 8.32 -17.16
C ALA A 131 -8.60 9.75 -16.62
N ALA A 132 -8.09 10.01 -15.42
CA ALA A 132 -8.08 11.35 -14.82
C ALA A 132 -7.21 12.33 -15.63
N TYR A 133 -6.03 11.91 -16.06
CA TYR A 133 -5.15 12.73 -16.89
C TYR A 133 -5.80 13.11 -18.21
N SER A 134 -6.45 12.19 -18.88
CA SER A 134 -7.19 12.44 -20.13
C SER A 134 -8.29 13.50 -19.93
N GLY A 135 -9.06 13.39 -18.82
CA GLY A 135 -10.08 14.36 -18.46
C GLY A 135 -9.52 15.77 -18.18
N LEU A 136 -8.38 15.86 -17.49
CA LEU A 136 -7.70 17.11 -17.20
C LEU A 136 -7.19 17.83 -18.48
N ARG A 137 -6.77 17.07 -19.47
CA ARG A 137 -6.32 17.62 -20.77
C ARG A 137 -7.48 18.18 -21.59
N THR A 138 -8.60 17.46 -21.64
CA THR A 138 -9.78 17.91 -22.41
C THR A 138 -10.43 19.15 -21.82
N ALA A 139 -10.42 19.32 -20.50
CA ALA A 139 -10.94 20.51 -19.82
C ALA A 139 -10.10 21.78 -20.06
N SER A 140 -8.85 21.64 -20.49
CA SER A 140 -7.92 22.78 -20.70
C SER A 140 -7.89 23.30 -22.16
N VAL A 141 -8.67 22.73 -23.08
CA VAL A 141 -8.80 23.24 -24.46
C VAL A 141 -9.92 24.28 -24.47
N PRO A 142 -9.63 25.57 -24.72
CA PRO A 142 -10.66 26.60 -24.87
C PRO A 142 -11.58 26.23 -26.06
N ARG A 143 -12.89 26.30 -25.85
CA ARG A 143 -13.86 26.23 -26.92
C ARG A 143 -13.90 27.51 -27.71
#